data_d586845e8aadec821103a19bcd95df74
#
_entry.id   d586845e8aadec821103a19bcd95df74
#
_cell.length_a   1.000
_cell.length_b   1.000
_cell.length_c   1.000
_cell.angle_alpha   90.00
_cell.angle_beta   90.00
_cell.angle_gamma   90.00
#
_symmetry.space_group_name_H-M   'P 1'
#
loop_
_entity.id
_entity.type
_entity.pdbx_description
1 polymer ?
#
loop_
_entity_poly.entity_id
_entity_poly.type
_entity_poly.pdbx_seq_one_letter_code
_entity_poly.pdbx_strand_id
1 'polypeptide(L)'
;MKEKYDIIIVGAGPAGIFTALEITKLNSNLSVLIVDKGRNIENRKCPERITGKCLKCNPCAITFGWSGAGAFSDGKLSLSPEVGGRILEYFSEEECKKLIKYCDDIYLSFGANKTVYGLNSEKIDKIKYESSKYNIRLVECPVRHLGTEFAYDVLKKMYYHLIENTNTEFSELTNVQKIIEKDGKAKGVEVEKKGETKCIEAKYVVVAPGRGGAEWWASESKKLDLKTVNNAVDIGVRVEVPNSIMDHLTKDLYEAKLVYYSDTFDNKVRTFCMNPGGVVSEEHYDDGSIAVVNGHSYSEKKLRTDNTNFAMLVSTSFTEPFDRPIAYGKYIAELGNMLTGGGIMVQRLGDLLKGRRTNYSRLKKSTTIPTLKSAVPGDLSFVLPQRHLTSIVESIKAFDKVAPGLYSKNTLLYGVEVKFYSSKFATNNNFETKIENLYTIGDGAGITRGLMQASTTGIVVARDISKKE
;
A
#
# COMPACT_ATOMS: atom_id res chain seq x y z
N MET A 1 -27.17 3.70 13.73
CA MET A 1 -27.03 4.80 12.75
C MET A 1 -28.23 5.71 12.80
N LYS A 2 -28.03 7.00 12.95
CA LYS A 2 -29.03 8.06 12.82
C LYS A 2 -29.42 8.20 11.33
N GLU A 3 -30.45 9.00 11.05
CA GLU A 3 -30.84 9.31 9.67
C GLU A 3 -30.03 10.44 9.05
N LYS A 4 -29.38 11.24 9.91
CA LYS A 4 -28.61 12.42 9.52
C LYS A 4 -27.37 12.61 10.38
N TYR A 5 -26.28 13.01 9.73
CA TYR A 5 -25.00 13.41 10.32
C TYR A 5 -24.48 14.69 9.65
N ASP A 6 -23.54 15.36 10.27
CA ASP A 6 -22.82 16.47 9.63
C ASP A 6 -21.85 15.92 8.58
N ILE A 7 -21.14 14.83 8.92
CA ILE A 7 -20.11 14.25 8.07
C ILE A 7 -20.29 12.73 7.99
N ILE A 8 -20.23 12.19 6.77
CA ILE A 8 -20.13 10.75 6.54
C ILE A 8 -18.77 10.46 5.90
N ILE A 9 -18.02 9.53 6.49
CA ILE A 9 -16.73 9.03 6.02
C ILE A 9 -16.91 7.60 5.53
N VAL A 10 -16.68 7.36 4.23
CA VAL A 10 -16.78 6.06 3.59
C VAL A 10 -15.42 5.39 3.59
N GLY A 11 -15.22 4.42 4.47
CA GLY A 11 -13.97 3.70 4.67
C GLY A 11 -13.24 4.09 5.96
N ALA A 12 -12.98 3.08 6.78
CA ALA A 12 -12.29 3.21 8.07
C ALA A 12 -10.78 2.95 7.96
N GLY A 13 -10.16 3.24 6.81
CA GLY A 13 -8.71 3.23 6.62
C GLY A 13 -8.02 4.44 7.28
N PRO A 14 -6.67 4.54 7.22
CA PRO A 14 -5.94 5.66 7.82
C PRO A 14 -6.45 7.03 7.41
N ALA A 15 -6.82 7.22 6.13
CA ALA A 15 -7.39 8.47 5.64
C ALA A 15 -8.68 8.83 6.37
N GLY A 16 -9.63 7.90 6.48
CA GLY A 16 -10.91 8.12 7.16
C GLY A 16 -10.75 8.32 8.67
N ILE A 17 -9.90 7.52 9.32
CA ILE A 17 -9.61 7.65 10.77
C ILE A 17 -9.02 9.03 11.08
N PHE A 18 -8.02 9.47 10.31
CA PHE A 18 -7.37 10.76 10.55
C PHE A 18 -8.29 11.95 10.21
N THR A 19 -9.22 11.77 9.26
CA THR A 19 -10.30 12.75 9.04
C THR A 19 -11.14 12.89 10.30
N ALA A 20 -11.62 11.80 10.88
CA ALA A 20 -12.45 11.83 12.08
C ALA A 20 -11.70 12.40 13.30
N LEU A 21 -10.44 11.98 13.53
CA LEU A 21 -9.61 12.48 14.64
C LEU A 21 -9.40 13.99 14.56
N GLU A 22 -9.10 14.53 13.38
CA GLU A 22 -8.86 15.97 13.22
C GLU A 22 -10.17 16.78 13.30
N ILE A 23 -11.27 16.30 12.69
CA ILE A 23 -12.59 16.94 12.78
C ILE A 23 -13.00 17.08 14.26
N THR A 24 -12.99 15.99 15.00
CA THR A 24 -13.44 15.97 16.39
C THR A 24 -12.55 16.78 17.32
N LYS A 25 -11.27 16.94 16.97
CA LYS A 25 -10.34 17.83 17.66
C LYS A 25 -10.64 19.31 17.38
N LEU A 26 -10.96 19.66 16.13
CA LEU A 26 -11.22 21.06 15.72
C LEU A 26 -12.61 21.53 16.08
N ASN A 27 -13.62 20.65 15.98
CA ASN A 27 -15.00 20.94 16.30
C ASN A 27 -15.70 19.69 16.87
N SER A 28 -15.75 19.59 18.18
CA SER A 28 -16.31 18.45 18.90
C SER A 28 -17.84 18.30 18.78
N ASN A 29 -18.54 19.34 18.28
CA ASN A 29 -20.00 19.33 18.15
C ASN A 29 -20.47 18.60 16.88
N LEU A 30 -19.59 18.47 15.86
CA LEU A 30 -19.95 17.81 14.62
C LEU A 30 -20.17 16.31 14.82
N SER A 31 -21.28 15.83 14.29
CA SER A 31 -21.61 14.41 14.27
C SER A 31 -20.95 13.73 13.08
N VAL A 32 -20.16 12.69 13.35
CA VAL A 32 -19.40 11.94 12.33
C VAL A 32 -19.88 10.50 12.27
N LEU A 33 -20.21 10.01 11.09
CA LEU A 33 -20.42 8.59 10.83
C LEU A 33 -19.29 8.04 9.98
N ILE A 34 -18.59 7.03 10.49
CA ILE A 34 -17.64 6.24 9.69
C ILE A 34 -18.35 4.94 9.27
N VAL A 35 -18.36 4.65 7.97
CA VAL A 35 -18.98 3.45 7.40
C VAL A 35 -17.93 2.57 6.78
N ASP A 36 -17.90 1.28 7.13
CA ASP A 36 -17.01 0.30 6.50
C ASP A 36 -17.71 -1.05 6.32
N LYS A 37 -17.44 -1.73 5.21
CA LYS A 37 -18.00 -3.05 4.95
C LYS A 37 -17.34 -4.16 5.76
N GLY A 38 -16.20 -3.90 6.38
CA GLY A 38 -15.53 -4.82 7.28
C GLY A 38 -15.91 -4.59 8.75
N ARG A 39 -15.22 -5.29 9.64
CA ARG A 39 -15.50 -5.33 11.08
C ARG A 39 -14.70 -4.29 11.85
N ASN A 40 -15.11 -4.05 13.10
CA ASN A 40 -14.33 -3.28 14.06
C ASN A 40 -12.99 -3.98 14.39
N ILE A 41 -12.09 -3.28 15.06
CA ILE A 41 -10.73 -3.75 15.30
C ILE A 41 -10.66 -5.06 16.12
N GLU A 42 -11.57 -5.29 17.04
CA GLU A 42 -11.58 -6.48 17.90
C GLU A 42 -12.10 -7.74 17.18
N ASN A 43 -13.08 -7.55 16.29
CA ASN A 43 -13.75 -8.63 15.55
C ASN A 43 -13.06 -8.92 14.21
N ARG A 44 -11.99 -8.22 13.90
CA ARG A 44 -11.27 -8.30 12.65
C ARG A 44 -10.22 -9.39 12.69
N LYS A 45 -10.60 -10.62 12.34
CA LYS A 45 -9.74 -11.82 12.38
C LYS A 45 -9.65 -12.46 11.00
N CYS A 46 -8.44 -12.73 10.52
CA CYS A 46 -8.21 -13.49 9.29
C CYS A 46 -8.05 -14.98 9.62
N PRO A 47 -8.93 -15.87 9.12
CA PRO A 47 -8.84 -17.30 9.37
C PRO A 47 -7.53 -17.94 8.86
N GLU A 48 -6.96 -17.43 7.77
CA GLU A 48 -5.71 -17.92 7.21
C GLU A 48 -4.55 -17.89 8.20
N ARG A 49 -4.47 -16.87 9.06
CA ARG A 49 -3.45 -16.77 10.11
C ARG A 49 -3.51 -17.89 11.16
N ILE A 50 -4.67 -18.55 11.26
CA ILE A 50 -4.90 -19.66 12.20
C ILE A 50 -4.80 -21.00 11.48
N THR A 51 -5.41 -21.10 10.29
CA THR A 51 -5.56 -22.38 9.56
C THR A 51 -4.47 -22.61 8.51
N GLY A 52 -3.69 -21.58 8.16
CA GLY A 52 -2.71 -21.62 7.07
C GLY A 52 -3.34 -21.65 5.67
N LYS A 53 -4.67 -21.45 5.56
CA LYS A 53 -5.37 -21.43 4.26
C LYS A 53 -6.33 -20.24 4.19
N CYS A 54 -6.28 -19.52 3.07
CA CYS A 54 -7.24 -18.45 2.78
C CYS A 54 -8.64 -19.06 2.55
N LEU A 55 -9.64 -18.59 3.33
CA LEU A 55 -11.04 -19.03 3.22
C LEU A 55 -11.88 -18.17 2.27
N LYS A 56 -11.25 -17.24 1.52
CA LYS A 56 -11.93 -16.35 0.57
C LYS A 56 -13.13 -15.61 1.18
N CYS A 57 -12.93 -15.03 2.38
CA CYS A 57 -13.98 -14.33 3.12
C CYS A 57 -14.51 -13.12 2.35
N ASN A 58 -15.82 -12.90 2.39
CA ASN A 58 -16.45 -11.69 1.85
C ASN A 58 -17.23 -10.97 2.97
N PRO A 59 -16.83 -9.75 3.37
CA PRO A 59 -15.63 -9.03 2.98
C PRO A 59 -14.33 -9.64 3.55
N CYS A 60 -13.21 -9.45 2.84
CA CYS A 60 -11.90 -9.91 3.30
C CYS A 60 -11.48 -9.17 4.58
N ALA A 61 -11.20 -9.90 5.65
CA ALA A 61 -10.83 -9.33 6.95
C ALA A 61 -9.47 -8.59 6.92
N ILE A 62 -8.57 -8.93 5.98
CA ILE A 62 -7.28 -8.22 5.82
C ILE A 62 -7.47 -6.85 5.17
N THR A 63 -8.39 -6.74 4.22
CA THR A 63 -8.52 -5.53 3.39
C THR A 63 -9.51 -4.52 3.97
N PHE A 64 -10.62 -5.01 4.56
CA PHE A 64 -11.74 -4.18 5.01
C PHE A 64 -11.90 -4.18 6.53
N GLY A 65 -12.49 -3.11 7.04
CA GLY A 65 -12.73 -2.85 8.45
C GLY A 65 -11.81 -1.78 9.03
N TRP A 66 -11.87 -1.60 10.34
CA TRP A 66 -11.11 -0.56 11.04
C TRP A 66 -9.61 -0.60 10.71
N SER A 67 -9.05 0.54 10.31
CA SER A 67 -7.70 0.74 9.79
C SER A 67 -7.40 0.13 8.41
N GLY A 68 -8.42 -0.40 7.69
CA GLY A 68 -8.22 -0.93 6.33
C GLY A 68 -7.12 -1.99 6.26
N ALA A 69 -6.41 -2.10 5.14
CA ALA A 69 -5.27 -3.01 4.99
C ALA A 69 -4.09 -2.70 5.95
N GLY A 70 -4.06 -1.50 6.52
CA GLY A 70 -3.02 -1.08 7.48
C GLY A 70 -2.98 -1.90 8.76
N ALA A 71 -4.12 -2.40 9.24
CA ALA A 71 -4.19 -3.17 10.49
C ALA A 71 -3.44 -4.51 10.45
N PHE A 72 -3.20 -5.05 9.27
CA PHE A 72 -2.50 -6.32 9.08
C PHE A 72 -1.13 -6.15 8.41
N SER A 73 -0.72 -4.91 8.16
CA SER A 73 0.61 -4.60 7.66
C SER A 73 1.64 -4.63 8.80
N ASP A 74 2.91 -4.57 8.43
CA ASP A 74 4.00 -4.40 9.39
C ASP A 74 4.09 -2.98 10.00
N GLY A 75 3.17 -2.08 9.62
CA GLY A 75 3.04 -0.76 10.22
C GLY A 75 4.23 0.17 9.93
N LYS A 76 4.77 0.13 8.72
CA LYS A 76 5.82 1.08 8.30
C LYS A 76 5.22 2.45 8.03
N LEU A 77 5.55 3.41 8.87
CA LEU A 77 5.23 4.82 8.68
C LEU A 77 6.42 5.50 8.00
N SER A 78 6.28 5.77 6.70
CA SER A 78 7.29 6.49 5.90
C SER A 78 7.21 7.97 6.20
N LEU A 79 8.28 8.55 6.78
CA LEU A 79 8.33 9.96 7.20
C LEU A 79 8.93 10.87 6.11
N SER A 80 8.75 10.50 4.85
CA SER A 80 9.24 11.24 3.70
C SER A 80 8.10 11.61 2.75
N PRO A 81 8.03 12.84 2.24
CA PRO A 81 7.03 13.23 1.26
C PRO A 81 7.20 12.55 -0.12
N GLU A 82 8.41 12.06 -0.43
CA GLU A 82 8.69 11.34 -1.68
C GLU A 82 8.18 9.89 -1.69
N VAL A 83 7.77 9.35 -0.51
CA VAL A 83 7.38 7.95 -0.36
C VAL A 83 5.96 7.82 0.17
N GLY A 84 5.18 6.97 -0.46
CA GLY A 84 3.82 6.67 0.00
C GLY A 84 2.71 7.40 -0.73
N GLY A 85 2.98 8.04 -1.88
CA GLY A 85 1.96 8.64 -2.73
C GLY A 85 2.45 9.83 -3.55
N ARG A 86 1.53 10.74 -3.84
CA ARG A 86 1.71 11.89 -4.72
C ARG A 86 1.38 13.22 -4.03
N ILE A 87 1.56 13.30 -2.72
CA ILE A 87 1.17 14.50 -1.96
C ILE A 87 1.94 15.75 -2.39
N LEU A 88 3.17 15.58 -2.95
CA LEU A 88 3.96 16.66 -3.54
C LEU A 88 3.36 17.28 -4.81
N GLU A 89 2.34 16.65 -5.41
CA GLU A 89 1.58 17.26 -6.53
C GLU A 89 0.56 18.30 -6.05
N TYR A 90 0.26 18.34 -4.74
CA TYR A 90 -0.75 19.20 -4.12
C TYR A 90 -0.13 20.27 -3.21
N PHE A 91 0.99 19.96 -2.57
CA PHE A 91 1.62 20.81 -1.56
C PHE A 91 3.13 20.92 -1.78
N SER A 92 3.71 21.99 -1.28
CA SER A 92 5.16 22.15 -1.21
C SER A 92 5.80 21.06 -0.32
N GLU A 93 7.07 20.81 -0.53
CA GLU A 93 7.81 19.83 0.28
C GLU A 93 7.79 20.18 1.78
N GLU A 94 7.86 21.46 2.12
CA GLU A 94 7.82 21.94 3.50
C GLU A 94 6.45 21.68 4.15
N GLU A 95 5.35 21.96 3.44
CA GLU A 95 4.00 21.68 3.92
C GLU A 95 3.78 20.18 4.09
N CYS A 96 4.25 19.37 3.14
CA CYS A 96 4.19 17.91 3.25
C CYS A 96 4.94 17.40 4.48
N LYS A 97 6.14 17.92 4.77
CA LYS A 97 6.92 17.56 5.97
C LYS A 97 6.18 17.94 7.26
N LYS A 98 5.54 19.12 7.30
CA LYS A 98 4.72 19.55 8.45
C LYS A 98 3.51 18.62 8.67
N LEU A 99 2.80 18.27 7.60
CA LEU A 99 1.66 17.35 7.66
C LEU A 99 2.07 15.94 8.11
N ILE A 100 3.17 15.41 7.57
CA ILE A 100 3.72 14.10 7.94
C ILE A 100 4.11 14.10 9.42
N LYS A 101 4.85 15.13 9.87
CA LYS A 101 5.22 15.25 11.27
C LYS A 101 3.99 15.30 12.18
N TYR A 102 2.99 16.07 11.82
CA TYR A 102 1.74 16.15 12.58
C TYR A 102 1.03 14.81 12.71
N CYS A 103 0.93 14.06 11.60
CA CYS A 103 0.38 12.71 11.63
C CYS A 103 1.22 11.75 12.49
N ASP A 104 2.55 11.85 12.41
CA ASP A 104 3.48 11.06 13.23
C ASP A 104 3.28 11.36 14.73
N ASP A 105 3.14 12.63 15.09
CA ASP A 105 2.85 13.06 16.48
C ASP A 105 1.51 12.48 16.99
N ILE A 106 0.50 12.37 16.11
CA ILE A 106 -0.76 11.69 16.44
C ILE A 106 -0.51 10.19 16.71
N TYR A 107 0.19 9.48 15.84
CA TYR A 107 0.54 8.07 16.07
C TYR A 107 1.29 7.88 17.39
N LEU A 108 2.24 8.78 17.72
CA LEU A 108 2.99 8.77 18.98
C LEU A 108 2.09 9.00 20.19
N SER A 109 1.10 9.90 20.12
CA SER A 109 0.16 10.16 21.21
C SER A 109 -0.71 8.94 21.54
N PHE A 110 -0.97 8.07 20.58
CA PHE A 110 -1.66 6.79 20.77
C PHE A 110 -0.72 5.63 21.14
N GLY A 111 0.59 5.89 21.33
CA GLY A 111 1.55 4.92 21.86
C GLY A 111 2.40 4.22 20.79
N ALA A 112 2.55 4.80 19.62
CA ALA A 112 3.50 4.32 18.64
C ALA A 112 4.94 4.33 19.18
N ASN A 113 5.78 3.41 18.69
CA ASN A 113 7.19 3.33 19.06
C ASN A 113 7.94 4.60 18.66
N LYS A 114 8.79 5.12 19.58
CA LYS A 114 9.59 6.33 19.33
C LYS A 114 10.76 6.10 18.35
N THR A 115 11.19 4.87 18.15
CA THR A 115 12.32 4.55 17.28
C THR A 115 12.03 4.89 15.81
N VAL A 116 12.94 5.63 15.19
CA VAL A 116 12.94 5.92 13.74
C VAL A 116 14.25 5.45 13.15
N TYR A 117 14.17 4.71 12.07
CA TYR A 117 15.33 4.29 11.27
C TYR A 117 15.59 5.31 10.16
N GLY A 118 16.83 5.39 9.68
CA GLY A 118 17.19 6.27 8.57
C GLY A 118 17.38 7.73 8.97
N LEU A 119 17.84 7.99 10.22
CA LEU A 119 18.15 9.33 10.72
C LEU A 119 19.66 9.65 10.72
N ASN A 120 20.53 8.66 10.53
CA ASN A 120 21.99 8.88 10.55
C ASN A 120 22.44 9.52 9.23
N SER A 121 22.50 10.85 9.21
CA SER A 121 22.84 11.63 8.01
C SER A 121 24.19 11.26 7.41
N GLU A 122 25.23 11.07 8.22
CA GLU A 122 26.58 10.75 7.75
C GLU A 122 26.63 9.42 6.98
N LYS A 123 25.99 8.37 7.52
CA LYS A 123 25.90 7.08 6.85
C LYS A 123 25.02 7.13 5.61
N ILE A 124 23.91 7.86 5.67
CA ILE A 124 23.01 8.05 4.52
C ILE A 124 23.73 8.77 3.40
N ASP A 125 24.46 9.86 3.70
CA ASP A 125 25.24 10.62 2.73
C ASP A 125 26.33 9.75 2.10
N LYS A 126 26.99 8.89 2.86
CA LYS A 126 27.95 7.92 2.33
C LYS A 126 27.28 6.94 1.36
N ILE A 127 26.13 6.37 1.72
CA ILE A 127 25.39 5.45 0.84
C ILE A 127 24.91 6.19 -0.43
N LYS A 128 24.43 7.43 -0.30
CA LYS A 128 24.02 8.27 -1.44
C LYS A 128 25.19 8.52 -2.38
N TYR A 129 26.34 8.93 -1.82
CA TYR A 129 27.54 9.17 -2.59
C TYR A 129 28.03 7.92 -3.34
N GLU A 130 28.08 6.77 -2.65
CA GLU A 130 28.48 5.51 -3.29
C GLU A 130 27.46 5.08 -4.37
N SER A 131 26.18 5.23 -4.11
CA SER A 131 25.12 4.90 -5.07
C SER A 131 25.15 5.78 -6.31
N SER A 132 25.42 7.09 -6.15
CA SER A 132 25.44 8.05 -7.24
C SER A 132 26.51 7.75 -8.30
N LYS A 133 27.63 7.12 -7.93
CA LYS A 133 28.68 6.67 -8.84
C LYS A 133 28.20 5.68 -9.92
N TYR A 134 27.07 5.04 -9.66
CA TYR A 134 26.48 4.01 -10.53
C TYR A 134 25.10 4.42 -11.06
N ASN A 135 24.80 5.73 -11.08
CA ASN A 135 23.50 6.29 -11.50
C ASN A 135 22.32 5.76 -10.67
N ILE A 136 22.58 5.34 -9.43
CA ILE A 136 21.56 4.88 -8.50
C ILE A 136 21.20 6.02 -7.56
N ARG A 137 19.92 6.39 -7.48
CA ARG A 137 19.43 7.37 -6.52
C ARG A 137 18.93 6.66 -5.27
N LEU A 138 19.51 6.96 -4.12
CA LEU A 138 18.93 6.63 -2.83
C LEU A 138 17.86 7.68 -2.48
N VAL A 139 16.62 7.26 -2.25
CA VAL A 139 15.56 8.13 -1.73
C VAL A 139 15.59 8.06 -0.21
N GLU A 140 15.80 9.20 0.43
CA GLU A 140 15.77 9.29 1.89
C GLU A 140 14.35 9.05 2.40
N CYS A 141 14.21 8.05 3.21
CA CYS A 141 12.94 7.68 3.79
C CYS A 141 13.13 7.24 5.25
N PRO A 142 13.13 8.18 6.20
CA PRO A 142 13.06 7.80 7.59
C PRO A 142 11.78 6.99 7.84
N VAL A 143 11.89 5.89 8.59
CA VAL A 143 10.79 4.96 8.82
C VAL A 143 10.59 4.76 10.31
N ARG A 144 9.36 4.97 10.78
CA ARG A 144 8.90 4.45 12.05
C ARG A 144 8.22 3.11 11.81
N HIS A 145 8.77 2.07 12.41
CA HIS A 145 8.23 0.72 12.31
C HIS A 145 7.40 0.40 13.54
N LEU A 146 6.09 0.29 13.38
CA LEU A 146 5.20 -0.03 14.50
C LEU A 146 5.34 -1.52 14.92
N GLY A 147 5.54 -2.41 13.95
CA GLY A 147 5.42 -3.86 14.15
C GLY A 147 3.94 -4.31 14.16
N THR A 148 3.70 -5.51 13.72
CA THR A 148 2.32 -6.03 13.54
C THR A 148 1.55 -6.07 14.86
N GLU A 149 2.22 -6.43 15.97
CA GLU A 149 1.59 -6.55 17.30
C GLU A 149 1.26 -5.18 17.90
N PHE A 150 2.22 -4.25 17.86
CA PHE A 150 2.04 -2.90 18.43
C PHE A 150 1.14 -2.01 17.57
N ALA A 151 1.09 -2.23 16.25
CA ALA A 151 0.17 -1.52 15.39
C ALA A 151 -1.29 -1.73 15.81
N TYR A 152 -1.65 -2.96 16.20
CA TYR A 152 -2.97 -3.29 16.68
C TYR A 152 -3.37 -2.44 17.92
N ASP A 153 -2.49 -2.31 18.91
CA ASP A 153 -2.77 -1.56 20.14
C ASP A 153 -2.95 -0.05 19.88
N VAL A 154 -2.14 0.53 19.01
CA VAL A 154 -2.27 1.93 18.59
C VAL A 154 -3.62 2.17 17.92
N LEU A 155 -3.98 1.29 16.96
CA LEU A 155 -5.23 1.39 16.19
C LEU A 155 -6.46 1.14 17.06
N LYS A 156 -6.36 0.27 18.05
CA LYS A 156 -7.41 0.00 19.06
C LYS A 156 -7.64 1.22 19.94
N LYS A 157 -6.58 1.89 20.40
CA LYS A 157 -6.69 3.14 21.18
C LYS A 157 -7.35 4.26 20.37
N MET A 158 -7.02 4.40 19.06
CA MET A 158 -7.69 5.36 18.18
C MET A 158 -9.18 5.05 18.03
N TYR A 159 -9.53 3.76 17.92
CA TYR A 159 -10.93 3.33 17.85
C TYR A 159 -11.72 3.77 19.07
N TYR A 160 -11.27 3.38 20.25
CA TYR A 160 -11.97 3.73 21.50
C TYR A 160 -11.99 5.23 21.75
N HIS A 161 -10.91 5.95 21.44
CA HIS A 161 -10.90 7.41 21.55
C HIS A 161 -12.04 8.04 20.73
N LEU A 162 -12.22 7.64 19.48
CA LEU A 162 -13.27 8.20 18.63
C LEU A 162 -14.67 7.81 19.11
N ILE A 163 -14.88 6.55 19.47
CA ILE A 163 -16.23 6.04 19.77
C ILE A 163 -16.71 6.43 21.19
N GLU A 164 -15.79 6.49 22.15
CA GLU A 164 -16.15 6.75 23.56
C GLU A 164 -16.01 8.22 23.95
N ASN A 165 -15.12 8.98 23.29
CA ASN A 165 -14.78 10.34 23.72
C ASN A 165 -15.18 11.43 22.72
N THR A 166 -15.82 11.06 21.60
CA THR A 166 -16.23 12.04 20.58
C THR A 166 -17.65 11.75 20.06
N ASN A 167 -18.20 12.67 19.26
CA ASN A 167 -19.49 12.47 18.58
C ASN A 167 -19.34 11.67 17.28
N THR A 168 -18.56 10.58 17.32
CA THR A 168 -18.30 9.70 16.18
C THR A 168 -19.00 8.36 16.37
N GLU A 169 -19.73 7.92 15.35
CA GLU A 169 -20.31 6.58 15.26
C GLU A 169 -19.57 5.76 14.21
N PHE A 170 -19.27 4.50 14.49
CA PHE A 170 -18.72 3.55 13.51
C PHE A 170 -19.74 2.48 13.15
N SER A 171 -20.07 2.38 11.87
CA SER A 171 -20.96 1.36 11.35
C SER A 171 -20.19 0.30 10.58
N GLU A 172 -19.91 -0.81 11.25
CA GLU A 172 -19.30 -2.00 10.64
C GLU A 172 -20.29 -2.81 9.81
N LEU A 173 -19.75 -3.66 8.92
CA LEU A 173 -20.53 -4.54 8.04
C LEU A 173 -21.61 -3.76 7.27
N THR A 174 -21.26 -2.56 6.83
CA THR A 174 -22.15 -1.64 6.15
C THR A 174 -21.52 -1.24 4.82
N ASN A 175 -22.17 -1.59 3.74
CA ASN A 175 -21.68 -1.33 2.39
C ASN A 175 -22.34 -0.06 1.82
N VAL A 176 -21.54 0.91 1.38
CA VAL A 176 -22.05 2.08 0.66
C VAL A 176 -22.32 1.66 -0.78
N GLN A 177 -23.56 1.80 -1.20
CA GLN A 177 -24.02 1.45 -2.55
C GLN A 177 -23.81 2.61 -3.52
N LYS A 178 -24.21 3.81 -3.12
CA LYS A 178 -24.04 5.03 -3.93
C LYS A 178 -23.90 6.30 -3.08
N ILE A 179 -23.38 7.34 -3.71
CA ILE A 179 -23.36 8.71 -3.18
C ILE A 179 -24.65 9.40 -3.63
N ILE A 180 -25.32 10.08 -2.70
CA ILE A 180 -26.49 10.90 -2.99
C ILE A 180 -26.01 12.30 -3.33
N GLU A 181 -26.18 12.68 -4.60
CA GLU A 181 -25.90 14.03 -5.11
C GLU A 181 -27.21 14.70 -5.51
N LYS A 182 -27.33 15.98 -5.23
CA LYS A 182 -28.44 16.82 -5.68
C LYS A 182 -27.96 18.24 -5.90
N ASP A 183 -28.26 18.78 -7.07
CA ASP A 183 -27.94 20.16 -7.47
C ASP A 183 -26.43 20.50 -7.36
N GLY A 184 -25.56 19.57 -7.77
CA GLY A 184 -24.11 19.73 -7.73
C GLY A 184 -23.48 19.60 -6.34
N LYS A 185 -24.22 19.12 -5.32
CA LYS A 185 -23.78 18.99 -3.94
C LYS A 185 -24.00 17.58 -3.41
N ALA A 186 -23.05 17.09 -2.61
CA ALA A 186 -23.24 15.86 -1.83
C ALA A 186 -24.34 16.09 -0.78
N LYS A 187 -25.21 15.10 -0.60
CA LYS A 187 -26.33 15.11 0.35
C LYS A 187 -26.35 13.91 1.29
N GLY A 188 -25.47 12.96 1.09
CA GLY A 188 -25.39 11.75 1.91
C GLY A 188 -25.00 10.52 1.10
N VAL A 189 -25.35 9.38 1.63
CA VAL A 189 -25.07 8.06 1.03
C VAL A 189 -26.24 7.13 1.14
N GLU A 190 -26.35 6.19 0.21
CA GLU A 190 -27.20 5.01 0.35
C GLU A 190 -26.33 3.85 0.79
N VAL A 191 -26.70 3.21 1.88
CA VAL A 191 -25.99 2.09 2.49
C VAL A 191 -26.85 0.83 2.51
N GLU A 192 -26.18 -0.30 2.42
CA GLU A 192 -26.79 -1.62 2.64
C GLU A 192 -26.15 -2.25 3.89
N LYS A 193 -26.98 -2.67 4.83
CA LYS A 193 -26.57 -3.38 6.05
C LYS A 193 -27.53 -4.52 6.32
N LYS A 194 -27.02 -5.77 6.36
CA LYS A 194 -27.81 -7.00 6.60
C LYS A 194 -28.98 -7.17 5.60
N GLY A 195 -28.81 -6.76 4.34
CA GLY A 195 -29.84 -6.85 3.30
C GLY A 195 -30.84 -5.69 3.29
N GLU A 196 -30.79 -4.77 4.25
CA GLU A 196 -31.64 -3.59 4.28
C GLU A 196 -30.91 -2.37 3.69
N THR A 197 -31.56 -1.66 2.80
CA THR A 197 -31.03 -0.43 2.19
C THR A 197 -31.61 0.79 2.90
N LYS A 198 -30.73 1.75 3.24
CA LYS A 198 -31.12 3.00 3.90
C LYS A 198 -30.35 4.18 3.31
N CYS A 199 -31.04 5.30 3.11
CA CYS A 199 -30.41 6.59 2.83
C CYS A 199 -30.06 7.29 4.14
N ILE A 200 -28.83 7.84 4.21
CA ILE A 200 -28.34 8.61 5.35
C ILE A 200 -27.92 9.97 4.83
N GLU A 201 -28.53 11.02 5.36
CA GLU A 201 -28.20 12.40 4.98
C GLU A 201 -26.90 12.88 5.62
N ALA A 202 -26.14 13.68 4.88
CA ALA A 202 -24.96 14.39 5.42
C ALA A 202 -24.72 15.70 4.69
N LYS A 203 -24.14 16.67 5.41
CA LYS A 203 -23.66 17.92 4.80
C LYS A 203 -22.37 17.71 4.01
N TYR A 204 -21.47 16.84 4.51
CA TYR A 204 -20.21 16.48 3.87
C TYR A 204 -20.07 14.95 3.71
N VAL A 205 -19.54 14.54 2.58
CA VAL A 205 -19.22 13.14 2.31
C VAL A 205 -17.74 13.01 1.95
N VAL A 206 -17.02 12.19 2.70
CA VAL A 206 -15.58 11.91 2.49
C VAL A 206 -15.41 10.47 2.06
N VAL A 207 -15.00 10.24 0.81
CA VAL A 207 -14.84 8.92 0.22
C VAL A 207 -13.38 8.49 0.35
N ALA A 208 -13.10 7.56 1.27
CA ALA A 208 -11.79 7.01 1.59
C ALA A 208 -11.77 5.48 1.46
N PRO A 209 -12.13 4.90 0.30
CA PRO A 209 -12.53 3.50 0.15
C PRO A 209 -11.35 2.52 0.17
N GLY A 210 -10.11 3.04 0.22
CA GLY A 210 -8.90 2.25 0.14
C GLY A 210 -8.79 1.49 -1.18
N ARG A 211 -7.79 0.59 -1.28
CA ARG A 211 -7.59 -0.21 -2.51
C ARG A 211 -8.72 -1.19 -2.75
N GLY A 212 -9.27 -1.77 -1.69
CA GLY A 212 -10.36 -2.73 -1.80
C GLY A 212 -11.69 -2.15 -2.27
N GLY A 213 -11.95 -0.85 -2.05
CA GLY A 213 -13.12 -0.16 -2.54
C GLY A 213 -12.91 0.65 -3.83
N ALA A 214 -11.71 0.57 -4.43
CA ALA A 214 -11.35 1.38 -5.59
C ALA A 214 -12.20 1.09 -6.83
N GLU A 215 -12.57 -0.15 -7.07
CA GLU A 215 -13.41 -0.53 -8.22
C GLU A 215 -14.83 -0.01 -8.07
N TRP A 216 -15.41 -0.13 -6.86
CA TRP A 216 -16.69 0.48 -6.54
C TRP A 216 -16.65 2.00 -6.79
N TRP A 217 -15.61 2.68 -6.26
CA TRP A 217 -15.49 4.13 -6.40
C TRP A 217 -15.26 4.56 -7.85
N ALA A 218 -14.49 3.79 -8.62
CA ALA A 218 -14.32 4.03 -10.06
C ALA A 218 -15.64 3.87 -10.84
N SER A 219 -16.48 2.91 -10.47
CA SER A 219 -17.82 2.75 -11.06
C SER A 219 -18.76 3.88 -10.66
N GLU A 220 -18.81 4.21 -9.38
CA GLU A 220 -19.70 5.26 -8.85
C GLU A 220 -19.31 6.65 -9.39
N SER A 221 -18.02 6.92 -9.49
CA SER A 221 -17.51 8.18 -10.03
C SER A 221 -17.92 8.44 -11.48
N LYS A 222 -18.06 7.37 -12.30
CA LYS A 222 -18.56 7.49 -13.68
C LYS A 222 -20.01 7.94 -13.70
N LYS A 223 -20.85 7.44 -12.79
CA LYS A 223 -22.25 7.86 -12.67
C LYS A 223 -22.37 9.33 -12.25
N LEU A 224 -21.43 9.80 -11.43
CA LEU A 224 -21.31 11.17 -10.96
C LEU A 224 -20.54 12.08 -11.94
N ASP A 225 -20.17 11.56 -13.10
CA ASP A 225 -19.37 12.27 -14.12
C ASP A 225 -18.09 12.89 -13.56
N LEU A 226 -17.42 12.23 -12.59
CA LEU A 226 -16.13 12.67 -12.05
C LEU A 226 -15.00 12.28 -12.99
N LYS A 227 -14.15 13.26 -13.31
CA LYS A 227 -12.97 13.01 -14.17
C LYS A 227 -11.90 12.22 -13.41
N THR A 228 -11.36 11.20 -14.07
CA THR A 228 -10.24 10.40 -13.57
C THR A 228 -9.10 10.37 -14.58
N VAL A 229 -7.88 10.21 -14.07
CA VAL A 229 -6.68 10.00 -14.87
C VAL A 229 -6.08 8.65 -14.47
N ASN A 230 -5.67 7.87 -15.45
CA ASN A 230 -5.04 6.57 -15.19
C ASN A 230 -3.69 6.75 -14.49
N ASN A 231 -3.47 5.96 -13.45
CA ASN A 231 -2.16 5.84 -12.82
C ASN A 231 -1.30 4.82 -13.58
N ALA A 232 0.02 4.93 -13.40
CA ALA A 232 0.93 3.88 -13.79
C ALA A 232 0.63 2.59 -13.03
N VAL A 233 0.97 1.44 -13.60
CA VAL A 233 1.04 0.16 -12.89
C VAL A 233 2.50 -0.20 -12.67
N ASP A 234 2.83 -0.67 -11.46
CA ASP A 234 4.16 -1.18 -11.17
C ASP A 234 4.13 -2.71 -11.24
N ILE A 235 4.94 -3.28 -12.12
CA ILE A 235 5.06 -4.72 -12.34
C ILE A 235 6.51 -5.13 -12.14
N GLY A 236 6.75 -6.24 -11.50
CA GLY A 236 8.10 -6.71 -11.28
C GLY A 236 8.18 -8.05 -10.57
N VAL A 237 9.21 -8.20 -9.77
CA VAL A 237 9.52 -9.40 -9.02
C VAL A 237 9.82 -9.08 -7.56
N ARG A 238 9.64 -10.06 -6.70
CA ARG A 238 10.23 -10.04 -5.36
C ARG A 238 11.57 -10.74 -5.39
N VAL A 239 12.57 -10.06 -4.91
CA VAL A 239 13.95 -10.57 -4.79
C VAL A 239 14.15 -11.11 -3.38
N GLU A 240 14.78 -12.25 -3.24
CA GLU A 240 15.19 -12.82 -1.95
C GLU A 240 16.66 -13.19 -1.98
N VAL A 241 17.40 -12.74 -0.97
CA VAL A 241 18.84 -12.94 -0.79
C VAL A 241 19.18 -13.17 0.69
N PRO A 242 20.34 -13.78 1.02
CA PRO A 242 20.83 -13.84 2.40
C PRO A 242 20.93 -12.42 3.03
N ASN A 243 20.62 -12.30 4.32
CA ASN A 243 20.70 -11.03 5.06
C ASN A 243 22.05 -10.33 4.90
N SER A 244 23.14 -11.10 4.87
CA SER A 244 24.51 -10.57 4.75
C SER A 244 24.74 -9.67 3.53
N ILE A 245 23.95 -9.85 2.46
CA ILE A 245 24.03 -9.03 1.24
C ILE A 245 23.46 -7.63 1.49
N MET A 246 22.40 -7.52 2.29
CA MET A 246 21.66 -6.27 2.51
C MET A 246 21.93 -5.61 3.87
N ASP A 247 22.55 -6.32 4.82
CA ASP A 247 22.70 -5.89 6.22
C ASP A 247 23.35 -4.52 6.37
N HIS A 248 24.36 -4.20 5.57
CA HIS A 248 25.07 -2.92 5.62
C HIS A 248 24.19 -1.74 5.20
N LEU A 249 23.08 -1.97 4.47
CA LEU A 249 22.08 -0.97 4.13
C LEU A 249 20.93 -0.99 5.15
N THR A 250 20.43 -2.17 5.50
CA THR A 250 19.19 -2.31 6.28
C THR A 250 19.37 -2.03 7.76
N LYS A 251 20.59 -2.16 8.31
CA LYS A 251 20.89 -1.80 9.71
C LYS A 251 20.69 -0.32 9.98
N ASP A 252 21.01 0.54 9.02
CA ASP A 252 20.91 1.99 9.18
C ASP A 252 19.60 2.55 8.58
N LEU A 253 19.17 2.04 7.40
CA LEU A 253 18.01 2.55 6.67
C LEU A 253 16.71 1.77 6.98
N TYR A 254 16.78 0.55 7.56
CA TYR A 254 15.72 -0.44 7.60
C TYR A 254 15.24 -0.85 6.20
N GLU A 255 14.87 0.11 5.36
CA GLU A 255 14.41 -0.08 3.99
C GLU A 255 15.18 0.82 3.03
N ALA A 256 16.09 0.27 2.24
CA ALA A 256 16.81 1.04 1.23
C ALA A 256 15.92 1.27 0.00
N LYS A 257 15.56 2.52 -0.23
CA LYS A 257 14.76 2.97 -1.41
C LYS A 257 15.70 3.35 -2.54
N LEU A 258 16.10 2.38 -3.35
CA LEU A 258 16.98 2.59 -4.51
C LEU A 258 16.14 2.77 -5.78
N VAL A 259 16.52 3.76 -6.59
CA VAL A 259 15.91 4.04 -7.90
C VAL A 259 17.00 4.02 -8.95
N TYR A 260 16.73 3.34 -10.06
CA TYR A 260 17.58 3.27 -11.22
C TYR A 260 16.75 3.38 -12.50
N TYR A 261 17.30 4.01 -13.52
CA TYR A 261 16.71 4.02 -14.85
C TYR A 261 17.46 3.02 -15.73
N SER A 262 16.75 2.04 -16.28
CA SER A 262 17.35 0.96 -17.05
C SER A 262 18.04 1.47 -18.31
N ASP A 263 19.24 0.95 -18.62
CA ASP A 263 20.07 1.41 -19.74
C ASP A 263 19.37 1.22 -21.09
N THR A 264 18.69 0.07 -21.27
CA THR A 264 18.05 -0.27 -22.56
C THR A 264 16.76 0.51 -22.82
N PHE A 265 15.94 0.72 -21.80
CA PHE A 265 14.58 1.22 -22.01
C PHE A 265 14.28 2.52 -21.26
N ASP A 266 15.22 3.04 -20.50
CA ASP A 266 15.04 4.21 -19.63
C ASP A 266 13.82 4.07 -18.68
N ASN A 267 13.48 2.84 -18.34
CA ASN A 267 12.40 2.56 -17.43
C ASN A 267 12.85 2.80 -15.97
N LYS A 268 12.01 3.50 -15.22
CA LYS A 268 12.22 3.67 -13.79
C LYS A 268 12.01 2.35 -13.06
N VAL A 269 13.06 1.83 -12.44
CA VAL A 269 13.03 0.66 -11.57
C VAL A 269 13.35 1.10 -10.14
N ARG A 270 12.60 0.56 -9.18
CA ARG A 270 12.82 0.90 -7.77
C ARG A 270 12.69 -0.31 -6.86
N THR A 271 13.44 -0.31 -5.77
CA THR A 271 13.17 -1.21 -4.66
C THR A 271 11.92 -0.77 -3.90
N PHE A 272 11.17 -1.73 -3.37
CA PHE A 272 9.95 -1.46 -2.62
C PHE A 272 9.74 -2.52 -1.53
N CYS A 273 9.15 -2.12 -0.40
CA CYS A 273 8.77 -3.03 0.69
C CYS A 273 9.89 -4.02 1.06
N MET A 274 11.04 -3.49 1.49
CA MET A 274 12.18 -4.30 1.93
C MET A 274 11.94 -4.83 3.34
N ASN A 275 12.23 -6.11 3.53
CA ASN A 275 11.93 -6.88 4.74
C ASN A 275 13.19 -7.62 5.22
N PRO A 276 14.04 -6.98 6.04
CA PRO A 276 15.21 -7.64 6.63
C PRO A 276 14.80 -8.77 7.58
N GLY A 277 15.36 -9.97 7.40
CA GLY A 277 14.97 -11.16 8.17
C GLY A 277 13.52 -11.56 7.97
N GLY A 278 12.91 -11.16 6.85
CA GLY A 278 11.51 -11.40 6.55
C GLY A 278 11.23 -12.67 5.76
N VAL A 279 9.97 -12.87 5.42
CA VAL A 279 9.50 -13.99 4.59
C VAL A 279 8.84 -13.48 3.32
N VAL A 280 8.98 -14.21 2.24
CA VAL A 280 8.18 -14.04 1.03
C VAL A 280 6.81 -14.66 1.27
N SER A 281 5.74 -14.01 0.83
CA SER A 281 4.34 -14.42 1.05
C SER A 281 3.50 -14.23 -0.21
N GLU A 282 2.31 -14.80 -0.20
CA GLU A 282 1.29 -14.60 -1.21
C GLU A 282 0.31 -13.53 -0.77
N GLU A 283 -0.21 -12.75 -1.70
CA GLU A 283 -1.32 -11.81 -1.52
C GLU A 283 -2.38 -12.13 -2.57
N HIS A 284 -3.64 -12.28 -2.15
CA HIS A 284 -4.73 -12.69 -3.03
C HIS A 284 -5.67 -11.53 -3.34
N TYR A 285 -6.06 -11.42 -4.60
CA TYR A 285 -7.03 -10.45 -5.14
C TYR A 285 -8.21 -11.18 -5.78
N ASP A 286 -9.27 -10.42 -6.08
CA ASP A 286 -10.47 -10.89 -6.79
C ASP A 286 -11.03 -12.19 -6.19
N ASP A 287 -11.40 -12.12 -4.91
CA ASP A 287 -11.93 -13.25 -4.14
C ASP A 287 -11.01 -14.49 -4.14
N GLY A 288 -9.71 -14.24 -4.26
CA GLY A 288 -8.67 -15.28 -4.23
C GLY A 288 -8.40 -15.95 -5.57
N SER A 289 -8.89 -15.39 -6.68
CA SER A 289 -8.62 -15.93 -8.03
C SER A 289 -7.22 -15.55 -8.53
N ILE A 290 -6.67 -14.41 -8.08
CA ILE A 290 -5.36 -13.93 -8.48
C ILE A 290 -4.42 -13.93 -7.28
N ALA A 291 -3.30 -14.62 -7.38
CA ALA A 291 -2.20 -14.58 -6.43
C ALA A 291 -1.05 -13.72 -6.96
N VAL A 292 -0.57 -12.79 -6.14
CA VAL A 292 0.65 -12.03 -6.39
C VAL A 292 1.62 -12.21 -5.24
N VAL A 293 2.92 -12.02 -5.51
CA VAL A 293 3.92 -12.14 -4.44
C VAL A 293 3.98 -10.87 -3.61
N ASN A 294 4.18 -11.03 -2.32
CA ASN A 294 4.43 -9.97 -1.35
C ASN A 294 5.50 -10.42 -0.34
N GLY A 295 5.75 -9.65 0.71
CA GLY A 295 6.66 -10.03 1.78
C GLY A 295 6.30 -9.38 3.10
N HIS A 296 6.69 -10.04 4.18
CA HIS A 296 6.47 -9.57 5.55
C HIS A 296 7.76 -9.62 6.35
N SER A 297 7.87 -8.72 7.33
CA SER A 297 8.92 -8.75 8.35
C SER A 297 8.29 -8.92 9.74
N TYR A 298 9.04 -9.55 10.63
CA TYR A 298 8.64 -9.76 12.01
C TYR A 298 9.45 -8.84 12.93
N SER A 299 8.78 -8.25 13.92
CA SER A 299 9.43 -7.50 14.99
C SER A 299 10.17 -8.44 15.96
N GLU A 300 9.59 -9.58 16.27
CA GLU A 300 10.21 -10.59 17.14
C GLU A 300 11.41 -11.27 16.47
N LYS A 301 12.58 -11.16 17.09
CA LYS A 301 13.83 -11.74 16.57
C LYS A 301 13.75 -13.23 16.28
N LYS A 302 13.03 -14.01 17.12
CA LYS A 302 12.88 -15.46 16.97
C LYS A 302 12.12 -15.90 15.72
N LEU A 303 11.34 -15.00 15.12
CA LEU A 303 10.55 -15.25 13.90
C LEU A 303 11.31 -14.83 12.63
N ARG A 304 12.44 -14.15 12.77
CA ARG A 304 13.25 -13.67 11.65
C ARG A 304 13.94 -14.82 10.94
N THR A 305 14.02 -14.69 9.62
CA THR A 305 14.76 -15.62 8.76
C THR A 305 16.19 -15.13 8.49
N ASP A 306 16.99 -15.97 7.85
CA ASP A 306 18.34 -15.61 7.40
C ASP A 306 18.35 -14.83 6.08
N ASN A 307 17.17 -14.49 5.55
CA ASN A 307 17.01 -13.80 4.27
C ASN A 307 16.39 -12.42 4.42
N THR A 308 16.82 -11.52 3.54
CA THR A 308 16.13 -10.26 3.24
C THR A 308 15.41 -10.41 1.93
N ASN A 309 14.16 -9.93 1.86
CA ASN A 309 13.41 -9.85 0.61
C ASN A 309 12.90 -8.44 0.34
N PHE A 310 12.75 -8.10 -0.93
CA PHE A 310 12.22 -6.82 -1.39
C PHE A 310 11.66 -6.92 -2.80
N ALA A 311 10.68 -6.09 -3.13
CA ALA A 311 10.19 -5.97 -4.49
C ALA A 311 11.13 -5.13 -5.34
N MET A 312 11.32 -5.51 -6.59
CA MET A 312 11.88 -4.68 -7.66
C MET A 312 10.77 -4.42 -8.67
N LEU A 313 10.35 -3.18 -8.76
CA LEU A 313 9.19 -2.75 -9.53
C LEU A 313 9.60 -1.84 -10.67
N VAL A 314 9.14 -2.18 -11.88
CA VAL A 314 9.24 -1.34 -13.07
C VAL A 314 7.96 -0.54 -13.19
N SER A 315 8.07 0.79 -13.14
CA SER A 315 6.92 1.68 -13.32
C SER A 315 6.56 1.80 -14.79
N THR A 316 5.33 1.44 -15.13
CA THR A 316 4.84 1.44 -16.50
C THR A 316 3.64 2.36 -16.63
N SER A 317 3.78 3.37 -17.47
CA SER A 317 2.70 4.27 -17.87
C SER A 317 2.30 3.94 -19.30
N PHE A 318 1.02 4.05 -19.59
CA PHE A 318 0.47 3.84 -20.91
C PHE A 318 -0.18 5.12 -21.40
N THR A 319 -0.10 5.33 -22.71
CA THR A 319 -0.77 6.44 -23.40
C THR A 319 -2.09 5.99 -24.01
N GLU A 320 -2.96 6.94 -24.31
CA GLU A 320 -4.19 6.67 -25.05
C GLU A 320 -3.91 5.90 -26.36
N PRO A 321 -4.80 4.99 -26.76
CA PRO A 321 -6.16 4.75 -26.22
C PRO A 321 -6.22 3.77 -25.04
N PHE A 322 -5.10 3.36 -24.45
CA PHE A 322 -5.06 2.40 -23.35
C PHE A 322 -5.49 3.05 -22.02
N ASP A 323 -6.54 2.52 -21.40
CA ASP A 323 -7.18 3.08 -20.22
C ASP A 323 -7.34 2.10 -19.03
N ARG A 324 -6.80 0.87 -19.13
CA ARG A 324 -7.00 -0.21 -18.14
C ARG A 324 -5.71 -0.77 -17.54
N PRO A 325 -4.86 0.06 -16.87
CA PRO A 325 -3.59 -0.39 -16.33
C PRO A 325 -3.74 -1.48 -15.25
N ILE A 326 -4.80 -1.43 -14.44
CA ILE A 326 -5.10 -2.46 -13.43
C ILE A 326 -5.39 -3.80 -14.11
N ALA A 327 -6.24 -3.81 -15.15
CA ALA A 327 -6.56 -5.03 -15.89
C ALA A 327 -5.31 -5.63 -16.54
N TYR A 328 -4.40 -4.79 -17.06
CA TYR A 328 -3.13 -5.26 -17.59
C TYR A 328 -2.26 -5.94 -16.53
N GLY A 329 -2.13 -5.32 -15.36
CA GLY A 329 -1.39 -5.91 -14.24
C GLY A 329 -2.00 -7.23 -13.75
N LYS A 330 -3.35 -7.31 -13.66
CA LYS A 330 -4.07 -8.54 -13.33
C LYS A 330 -3.79 -9.63 -14.34
N TYR A 331 -3.87 -9.33 -15.65
CA TYR A 331 -3.61 -10.29 -16.70
C TYR A 331 -2.19 -10.88 -16.62
N ILE A 332 -1.17 -10.06 -16.34
CA ILE A 332 0.21 -10.55 -16.15
C ILE A 332 0.30 -11.46 -14.91
N ALA A 333 -0.39 -11.14 -13.82
CA ALA A 333 -0.42 -11.99 -12.63
C ALA A 333 -1.13 -13.33 -12.91
N GLU A 334 -2.29 -13.30 -13.59
CA GLU A 334 -3.05 -14.49 -14.01
C GLU A 334 -2.22 -15.43 -14.89
N LEU A 335 -1.43 -14.87 -15.81
CA LEU A 335 -0.51 -15.67 -16.64
C LEU A 335 0.52 -16.41 -15.79
N GLY A 336 1.08 -15.76 -14.75
CA GLY A 336 1.96 -16.40 -13.77
C GLY A 336 1.26 -17.52 -12.98
N ASN A 337 0.03 -17.26 -12.53
CA ASN A 337 -0.77 -18.24 -11.79
C ASN A 337 -1.15 -19.45 -12.66
N MET A 338 -1.47 -19.23 -13.92
CA MET A 338 -1.75 -20.32 -14.87
C MET A 338 -0.58 -21.30 -14.95
N LEU A 339 0.66 -20.80 -15.00
CA LEU A 339 1.86 -21.61 -15.14
C LEU A 339 2.28 -22.32 -13.82
N THR A 340 1.69 -21.92 -12.70
CA THR A 340 2.03 -22.45 -11.36
C THR A 340 0.88 -23.20 -10.70
N GLY A 341 -0.24 -23.36 -11.38
CA GLY A 341 -1.42 -23.99 -10.79
C GLY A 341 -2.12 -23.12 -9.73
N GLY A 342 -2.03 -21.80 -9.86
CA GLY A 342 -2.68 -20.82 -8.97
C GLY A 342 -1.78 -20.20 -7.90
N GLY A 343 -0.49 -20.56 -7.88
CA GLY A 343 0.48 -20.04 -6.88
C GLY A 343 1.49 -19.05 -7.45
N ILE A 344 2.61 -18.91 -6.76
CA ILE A 344 3.71 -18.01 -7.09
C ILE A 344 4.86 -18.77 -7.76
N MET A 345 5.42 -18.20 -8.82
CA MET A 345 6.60 -18.72 -9.49
C MET A 345 7.87 -18.28 -8.78
N VAL A 346 8.88 -19.17 -8.69
CA VAL A 346 10.25 -18.83 -8.25
C VAL A 346 11.26 -19.23 -9.30
N GLN A 347 12.21 -18.33 -9.59
CA GLN A 347 13.34 -18.59 -10.49
C GLN A 347 14.65 -18.10 -9.88
N ARG A 348 15.74 -18.86 -10.05
CA ARG A 348 17.08 -18.40 -9.71
C ARG A 348 17.56 -17.44 -10.79
N LEU A 349 18.17 -16.32 -10.40
CA LEU A 349 18.73 -15.35 -11.34
C LEU A 349 19.70 -15.99 -12.34
N GLY A 350 20.57 -16.91 -11.88
CA GLY A 350 21.51 -17.60 -12.75
C GLY A 350 20.86 -18.52 -13.78
N ASP A 351 19.62 -18.97 -13.57
CA ASP A 351 18.86 -19.73 -14.57
C ASP A 351 18.18 -18.80 -15.56
N LEU A 352 17.60 -17.68 -15.07
CA LEU A 352 17.02 -16.63 -15.91
C LEU A 352 18.06 -16.08 -16.91
N LEU A 353 19.27 -15.73 -16.42
CA LEU A 353 20.35 -15.20 -17.26
C LEU A 353 20.83 -16.18 -18.35
N LYS A 354 20.57 -17.47 -18.18
CA LYS A 354 20.89 -18.52 -19.15
C LYS A 354 19.71 -18.91 -20.02
N GLY A 355 18.60 -18.17 -19.95
CA GLY A 355 17.38 -18.44 -20.72
C GLY A 355 16.77 -19.81 -20.43
N ARG A 356 16.77 -20.24 -19.17
CA ARG A 356 16.25 -21.57 -18.79
C ARG A 356 15.44 -21.54 -17.51
N ARG A 357 14.44 -22.40 -17.44
CA ARG A 357 13.61 -22.54 -16.23
C ARG A 357 14.44 -23.07 -15.03
N THR A 358 14.10 -22.61 -13.84
CA THR A 358 14.50 -23.29 -12.60
C THR A 358 13.62 -24.52 -12.39
N ASN A 359 14.20 -25.58 -11.83
CA ASN A 359 13.50 -26.78 -11.38
C ASN A 359 13.89 -27.11 -9.94
N TYR A 360 13.20 -28.05 -9.29
CA TYR A 360 13.45 -28.42 -7.91
C TYR A 360 14.90 -28.86 -7.66
N SER A 361 15.53 -29.59 -8.58
CA SER A 361 16.93 -30.03 -8.47
C SER A 361 17.91 -28.85 -8.46
N ARG A 362 17.65 -27.81 -9.28
CA ARG A 362 18.48 -26.60 -9.29
C ARG A 362 18.22 -25.75 -8.05
N LEU A 363 16.96 -25.65 -7.61
CA LEU A 363 16.59 -24.89 -6.43
C LEU A 363 17.24 -25.46 -5.16
N LYS A 364 17.29 -26.80 -5.02
CA LYS A 364 17.99 -27.48 -3.92
C LYS A 364 19.49 -27.17 -3.86
N LYS A 365 20.11 -26.77 -4.99
CA LYS A 365 21.53 -26.37 -5.06
C LYS A 365 21.77 -24.91 -4.76
N SER A 366 20.70 -24.14 -4.51
CA SER A 366 20.82 -22.72 -4.18
C SER A 366 21.32 -22.53 -2.75
N THR A 367 22.21 -21.56 -2.56
CA THR A 367 22.65 -21.13 -1.21
C THR A 367 21.60 -20.25 -0.54
N THR A 368 20.72 -19.61 -1.32
CA THR A 368 19.54 -18.90 -0.81
C THR A 368 18.40 -19.88 -0.71
N ILE A 369 17.91 -20.14 0.49
CA ILE A 369 16.81 -21.09 0.74
C ILE A 369 15.49 -20.32 0.65
N PRO A 370 14.54 -20.72 -0.24
CA PRO A 370 13.25 -20.08 -0.36
C PRO A 370 12.49 -20.03 0.96
N THR A 371 12.01 -18.85 1.39
CA THR A 371 11.13 -18.74 2.55
C THR A 371 9.67 -19.04 2.19
N LEU A 372 9.22 -18.76 0.95
CA LEU A 372 7.93 -19.21 0.45
C LEU A 372 8.03 -20.66 -0.04
N LYS A 373 7.64 -21.61 0.80
CA LYS A 373 7.78 -23.05 0.52
C LYS A 373 6.82 -23.56 -0.55
N SER A 374 5.68 -22.86 -0.76
CA SER A 374 4.68 -23.18 -1.78
C SER A 374 5.08 -22.70 -3.19
N ALA A 375 6.12 -21.87 -3.31
CA ALA A 375 6.54 -21.34 -4.61
C ALA A 375 6.97 -22.44 -5.58
N VAL A 376 6.48 -22.34 -6.82
CA VAL A 376 6.70 -23.31 -7.90
C VAL A 376 7.89 -22.88 -8.75
N PRO A 377 8.94 -23.71 -8.90
CA PRO A 377 10.06 -23.40 -9.77
C PRO A 377 9.64 -23.29 -11.24
N GLY A 378 9.97 -22.17 -11.88
CA GLY A 378 9.52 -21.89 -13.24
C GLY A 378 10.47 -21.01 -14.04
N ASP A 379 9.90 -20.34 -15.05
CA ASP A 379 10.60 -19.40 -15.93
C ASP A 379 9.77 -18.12 -16.07
N LEU A 380 10.26 -17.04 -15.48
CA LEU A 380 9.62 -15.73 -15.49
C LEU A 380 9.60 -15.09 -16.88
N SER A 381 10.39 -15.58 -17.85
CA SER A 381 10.38 -15.06 -19.21
C SER A 381 9.09 -15.41 -19.97
N PHE A 382 8.34 -16.41 -19.51
CA PHE A 382 7.01 -16.71 -20.07
C PHE A 382 5.89 -15.81 -19.51
N VAL A 383 6.18 -15.01 -18.49
CA VAL A 383 5.18 -14.22 -17.78
C VAL A 383 5.42 -12.72 -17.92
N LEU A 384 6.64 -12.28 -17.62
CA LEU A 384 6.96 -10.87 -17.66
C LEU A 384 7.34 -10.42 -19.09
N PRO A 385 6.82 -9.27 -19.55
CA PRO A 385 7.25 -8.71 -20.82
C PRO A 385 8.78 -8.50 -20.84
N GLN A 386 9.39 -8.68 -22.01
CA GLN A 386 10.84 -8.51 -22.20
C GLN A 386 11.35 -7.20 -21.62
N ARG A 387 10.62 -6.11 -21.85
CA ARG A 387 10.96 -4.79 -21.33
C ARG A 387 11.12 -4.77 -19.81
N HIS A 388 10.22 -5.46 -19.07
CA HIS A 388 10.29 -5.55 -17.61
C HIS A 388 11.46 -6.42 -17.16
N LEU A 389 11.64 -7.59 -17.77
CA LEU A 389 12.75 -8.49 -17.44
C LEU A 389 14.11 -7.84 -17.66
N THR A 390 14.32 -7.20 -18.80
CA THR A 390 15.57 -6.50 -19.13
C THR A 390 15.83 -5.41 -18.08
N SER A 391 14.84 -4.55 -17.83
CA SER A 391 14.98 -3.48 -16.84
C SER A 391 15.28 -4.00 -15.43
N ILE A 392 14.68 -5.13 -15.00
CA ILE A 392 14.94 -5.77 -13.71
C ILE A 392 16.38 -6.31 -13.66
N VAL A 393 16.82 -7.03 -14.69
CA VAL A 393 18.17 -7.62 -14.73
C VAL A 393 19.24 -6.53 -14.72
N GLU A 394 19.08 -5.48 -15.51
CA GLU A 394 20.00 -4.33 -15.53
C GLU A 394 20.05 -3.66 -14.14
N SER A 395 18.90 -3.47 -13.51
CA SER A 395 18.83 -2.88 -12.17
C SER A 395 19.46 -3.77 -11.09
N ILE A 396 19.29 -5.08 -11.14
CA ILE A 396 19.98 -6.01 -10.21
C ILE A 396 21.49 -5.89 -10.39
N LYS A 397 21.97 -5.81 -11.65
CA LYS A 397 23.39 -5.64 -11.95
C LYS A 397 23.94 -4.30 -11.46
N ALA A 398 23.15 -3.22 -11.59
CA ALA A 398 23.52 -1.92 -11.06
C ALA A 398 23.53 -1.93 -9.52
N PHE A 399 22.49 -2.43 -8.89
CA PHE A 399 22.37 -2.49 -7.43
C PHE A 399 23.41 -3.41 -6.78
N ASP A 400 23.95 -4.39 -7.49
CA ASP A 400 25.08 -5.22 -7.01
C ASP A 400 26.34 -4.39 -6.68
N LYS A 401 26.48 -3.21 -7.29
CA LYS A 401 27.57 -2.27 -6.96
C LYS A 401 27.43 -1.66 -5.57
N VAL A 402 26.19 -1.53 -5.09
CA VAL A 402 25.86 -0.99 -3.76
C VAL A 402 25.59 -2.10 -2.74
N ALA A 403 25.13 -3.25 -3.21
CA ALA A 403 24.87 -4.46 -2.41
C ALA A 403 25.58 -5.68 -3.02
N PRO A 404 26.90 -5.82 -2.84
CA PRO A 404 27.70 -6.88 -3.46
C PRO A 404 27.18 -8.28 -3.12
N GLY A 405 26.95 -9.07 -4.15
CA GLY A 405 26.34 -10.41 -4.09
C GLY A 405 24.87 -10.45 -4.49
N LEU A 406 24.25 -9.30 -4.77
CA LEU A 406 22.89 -9.25 -5.27
C LEU A 406 22.77 -9.87 -6.68
N TYR A 407 23.73 -9.64 -7.57
CA TYR A 407 23.81 -10.24 -8.89
C TYR A 407 24.40 -11.68 -8.85
N SER A 408 23.97 -12.47 -7.87
CA SER A 408 24.40 -13.86 -7.70
C SER A 408 23.49 -14.82 -8.50
N LYS A 409 24.08 -15.91 -9.00
CA LYS A 409 23.29 -17.03 -9.57
C LYS A 409 22.25 -17.60 -8.60
N ASN A 410 22.44 -17.41 -7.29
CA ASN A 410 21.60 -17.95 -6.22
C ASN A 410 20.55 -16.94 -5.72
N THR A 411 20.55 -15.70 -6.20
CA THR A 411 19.48 -14.74 -5.95
C THR A 411 18.16 -15.31 -6.47
N LEU A 412 17.14 -15.31 -5.62
CA LEU A 412 15.82 -15.82 -5.98
C LEU A 412 14.91 -14.66 -6.43
N LEU A 413 14.20 -14.90 -7.51
CA LEU A 413 13.21 -13.99 -8.08
C LEU A 413 11.85 -14.69 -8.03
N TYR A 414 10.89 -14.04 -7.39
CA TYR A 414 9.51 -14.52 -7.33
C TYR A 414 8.61 -13.62 -8.17
N GLY A 415 7.74 -14.20 -8.93
CA GLY A 415 6.81 -13.44 -9.78
C GLY A 415 5.39 -13.99 -9.78
N VAL A 416 4.48 -13.08 -9.93
CA VAL A 416 4.61 -11.67 -10.28
C VAL A 416 4.38 -10.80 -9.04
N GLU A 417 5.20 -9.78 -8.85
CA GLU A 417 4.87 -8.67 -7.94
C GLU A 417 4.14 -7.61 -8.75
N VAL A 418 2.93 -7.26 -8.36
CA VAL A 418 2.17 -6.17 -8.98
C VAL A 418 1.68 -5.23 -7.90
N LYS A 419 1.79 -3.94 -8.15
CA LYS A 419 1.14 -2.93 -7.33
C LYS A 419 0.10 -2.19 -8.16
N PHE A 420 -1.15 -2.50 -7.85
CA PHE A 420 -2.31 -1.85 -8.45
C PHE A 420 -2.53 -0.49 -7.80
N TYR A 421 -2.64 0.53 -8.63
CA TYR A 421 -2.95 1.87 -8.17
C TYR A 421 -4.28 2.31 -8.75
N SER A 422 -5.16 2.77 -7.86
CA SER A 422 -6.45 3.32 -8.26
C SER A 422 -6.26 4.51 -9.21
N SER A 423 -7.22 4.74 -10.10
CA SER A 423 -7.25 5.95 -10.92
C SER A 423 -7.23 7.19 -10.03
N LYS A 424 -6.48 8.20 -10.45
CA LYS A 424 -6.42 9.49 -9.77
C LYS A 424 -7.63 10.31 -10.13
N PHE A 425 -8.35 10.80 -9.14
CA PHE A 425 -9.50 11.69 -9.32
C PHE A 425 -9.04 13.15 -9.47
N ALA A 426 -9.72 13.89 -10.34
CA ALA A 426 -9.56 15.33 -10.43
C ALA A 426 -10.21 16.00 -9.21
N THR A 427 -9.38 16.66 -8.40
CA THR A 427 -9.79 17.37 -7.18
C THR A 427 -9.07 18.71 -7.10
N ASN A 428 -9.57 19.62 -6.25
CA ASN A 428 -8.79 20.78 -5.82
C ASN A 428 -7.68 20.33 -4.82
N ASN A 429 -6.89 21.28 -4.32
CA ASN A 429 -5.82 20.99 -3.37
C ASN A 429 -6.31 20.50 -2.00
N ASN A 430 -7.58 20.71 -1.66
CA ASN A 430 -8.20 20.20 -0.44
C ASN A 430 -8.89 18.85 -0.65
N PHE A 431 -8.66 18.20 -1.81
CA PHE A 431 -9.23 16.91 -2.21
C PHE A 431 -10.76 16.92 -2.39
N GLU A 432 -11.39 18.09 -2.55
CA GLU A 432 -12.78 18.21 -2.94
C GLU A 432 -12.93 18.00 -4.45
N THR A 433 -13.95 17.27 -4.85
CA THR A 433 -14.30 17.02 -6.26
C THR A 433 -15.01 18.22 -6.88
N LYS A 434 -15.45 18.09 -8.14
CA LYS A 434 -16.34 19.10 -8.75
C LYS A 434 -17.74 19.18 -8.09
N ILE A 435 -18.12 18.15 -7.34
CA ILE A 435 -19.36 18.11 -6.54
C ILE A 435 -19.04 18.74 -5.18
N GLU A 436 -19.73 19.81 -4.86
CA GLU A 436 -19.55 20.53 -3.60
C GLU A 436 -19.78 19.61 -2.39
N ASN A 437 -18.91 19.68 -1.39
CA ASN A 437 -18.93 18.87 -0.17
C ASN A 437 -18.69 17.36 -0.38
N LEU A 438 -18.21 16.95 -1.57
CA LEU A 438 -17.77 15.60 -1.85
C LEU A 438 -16.26 15.55 -1.97
N TYR A 439 -15.60 14.90 -1.02
CA TYR A 439 -14.16 14.73 -0.98
C TYR A 439 -13.77 13.30 -1.33
N THR A 440 -12.58 13.11 -1.93
CA THR A 440 -12.04 11.79 -2.20
C THR A 440 -10.56 11.73 -1.84
N ILE A 441 -10.17 10.77 -0.99
CA ILE A 441 -8.85 10.71 -0.36
C ILE A 441 -8.29 9.29 -0.25
N GLY A 442 -7.01 9.22 0.09
CA GLY A 442 -6.32 7.96 0.36
C GLY A 442 -6.00 7.15 -0.90
N ASP A 443 -5.70 5.86 -0.70
CA ASP A 443 -5.25 4.96 -1.76
C ASP A 443 -6.34 4.72 -2.83
N GLY A 444 -7.61 4.66 -2.41
CA GLY A 444 -8.74 4.46 -3.31
C GLY A 444 -9.02 5.64 -4.26
N ALA A 445 -8.55 6.83 -3.90
CA ALA A 445 -8.60 8.02 -4.74
C ALA A 445 -7.40 8.16 -5.69
N GLY A 446 -6.46 7.20 -5.67
CA GLY A 446 -5.25 7.23 -6.49
C GLY A 446 -4.22 8.28 -6.09
N ILE A 447 -4.37 8.90 -4.92
CA ILE A 447 -3.52 9.99 -4.40
C ILE A 447 -2.37 9.42 -3.58
N THR A 448 -2.65 8.43 -2.72
CA THR A 448 -1.68 7.86 -1.79
C THR A 448 -1.43 6.38 -2.04
N ARG A 449 -0.38 5.85 -1.43
CA ARG A 449 0.08 4.45 -1.56
C ARG A 449 0.65 3.91 -0.26
N GLY A 450 0.37 4.57 0.86
CA GLY A 450 0.91 4.20 2.16
C GLY A 450 0.24 4.92 3.32
N LEU A 451 0.41 4.36 4.51
CA LEU A 451 -0.30 4.76 5.73
C LEU A 451 -0.15 6.26 6.03
N MET A 452 1.08 6.78 6.02
CA MET A 452 1.37 8.15 6.41
C MET A 452 0.72 9.16 5.48
N GLN A 453 0.92 9.03 4.15
CA GLN A 453 0.31 9.96 3.21
C GLN A 453 -1.23 9.83 3.17
N ALA A 454 -1.78 8.63 3.37
CA ALA A 454 -3.22 8.47 3.52
C ALA A 454 -3.74 9.25 4.74
N SER A 455 -3.05 9.18 5.88
CA SER A 455 -3.38 9.95 7.08
C SER A 455 -3.33 11.46 6.83
N THR A 456 -2.30 11.96 6.10
CA THR A 456 -2.19 13.39 5.79
C THR A 456 -3.34 13.92 4.95
N THR A 457 -3.86 13.13 3.99
CA THR A 457 -5.04 13.54 3.20
C THR A 457 -6.28 13.73 4.07
N GLY A 458 -6.44 12.88 5.09
CA GLY A 458 -7.52 13.02 6.08
C GLY A 458 -7.44 14.32 6.88
N ILE A 459 -6.23 14.68 7.34
CA ILE A 459 -5.99 15.96 8.04
C ILE A 459 -6.36 17.16 7.17
N VAL A 460 -5.97 17.15 5.89
CA VAL A 460 -6.27 18.26 4.96
C VAL A 460 -7.77 18.46 4.79
N VAL A 461 -8.51 17.39 4.51
CA VAL A 461 -9.97 17.44 4.35
C VAL A 461 -10.66 17.91 5.64
N ALA A 462 -10.25 17.39 6.79
CA ALA A 462 -10.82 17.80 8.06
C ALA A 462 -10.67 19.31 8.31
N ARG A 463 -9.49 19.86 8.01
CA ARG A 463 -9.22 21.29 8.15
C ARG A 463 -10.01 22.14 7.16
N ASP A 464 -10.25 21.65 5.93
CA ASP A 464 -11.09 22.35 4.96
C ASP A 464 -12.56 22.37 5.40
N ILE A 465 -13.10 21.22 5.82
CA ILE A 465 -14.46 21.13 6.36
C ILE A 465 -14.64 22.06 7.57
N SER A 466 -13.70 22.04 8.52
CA SER A 466 -13.78 22.89 9.71
C SER A 466 -13.69 24.39 9.44
N LYS A 467 -13.16 24.82 8.29
CA LYS A 467 -13.18 26.23 7.85
C LYS A 467 -14.50 26.64 7.21
N LYS A 468 -15.26 25.67 6.69
CA LYS A 468 -16.57 25.88 6.06
C LYS A 468 -17.71 25.85 7.10
N GLU A 469 -17.46 25.31 8.29
CA GLU A 469 -18.35 25.28 9.46
C GLU A 469 -18.14 26.50 10.37
#